data_591b8fa282e1e2f3429f2b6c1d68a29f
#
_entry.id   591b8fa282e1e2f3429f2b6c1d68a29f
#
_cell.length_a   1.000
_cell.length_b   1.000
_cell.length_c   1.000
_cell.angle_alpha   90.00
_cell.angle_beta   90.00
_cell.angle_gamma   90.00
#
_symmetry.space_group_name_H-M   'P 1'
#
loop_
_entity.id
_entity.type
_entity.pdbx_description
1 polymer ?
#
loop_
_entity_poly.entity_id
_entity_poly.type
_entity_poly.pdbx_seq_one_letter_code
_entity_poly.pdbx_strand_id
1 'polypeptide(L)'
;TSNNLITIRIEEKNIIGLLNIENNHYLIDEFNNIIETKTTPNLFHLPVFIGKNSNKNASVILNLIKESDINLNYLSFSFVDQRRWNINLKNGVKILLPETKVLDTLKLLNKVTSKYNILNGNFTEIDMRIYGKYFLKPKIN
;
A
#
# COMPACT_ATOMS: atom_id res chain seq x y z
N THR A 1 10.86 -34.63 11.31
CA THR A 1 9.59 -35.04 10.77
C THR A 1 9.03 -34.00 9.80
N SER A 2 8.12 -34.42 8.92
CA SER A 2 7.55 -33.55 7.92
C SER A 2 6.77 -32.37 8.52
N ASN A 3 6.13 -32.55 9.67
CA ASN A 3 5.36 -31.49 10.33
C ASN A 3 6.25 -30.34 10.80
N ASN A 4 7.43 -30.64 11.36
CA ASN A 4 8.36 -29.63 11.79
C ASN A 4 8.93 -28.84 10.62
N LEU A 5 9.20 -29.51 9.50
CA LEU A 5 9.69 -28.85 8.29
C LEU A 5 8.65 -27.91 7.70
N ILE A 6 7.37 -28.29 7.69
CA ILE A 6 6.28 -27.44 7.19
C ILE A 6 6.13 -26.21 8.08
N THR A 7 6.17 -26.36 9.38
CA THR A 7 6.07 -25.24 10.33
C THR A 7 7.21 -24.25 10.14
N ILE A 8 8.44 -24.73 9.99
CA ILE A 8 9.61 -23.88 9.76
C ILE A 8 9.46 -23.06 8.48
N ARG A 9 8.95 -23.66 7.39
CA ARG A 9 8.75 -22.95 6.12
C ARG A 9 7.75 -21.83 6.25
N ILE A 10 6.65 -22.01 7.01
CA ILE A 10 5.63 -20.99 7.23
C ILE A 10 6.24 -19.84 8.03
N GLU A 11 7.03 -20.15 9.05
CA GLU A 11 7.70 -19.14 9.88
C GLU A 11 8.72 -18.31 9.11
N GLU A 12 9.35 -18.90 8.09
CA GLU A 12 10.36 -18.22 7.27
C GLU A 12 9.74 -17.30 6.21
N LYS A 13 8.43 -17.39 5.96
CA LYS A 13 7.79 -16.53 4.98
C LYS A 13 7.71 -15.10 5.47
N ASN A 14 8.15 -14.19 4.61
CA ASN A 14 8.10 -12.77 4.90
C ASN A 14 6.71 -12.22 4.60
N ILE A 15 5.97 -11.85 5.63
CA ILE A 15 4.62 -11.32 5.49
C ILE A 15 4.72 -9.81 5.22
N ILE A 16 4.14 -9.36 4.11
CA ILE A 16 4.22 -7.95 3.69
C ILE A 16 2.96 -7.16 3.94
N GLY A 17 1.83 -7.83 4.18
CA GLY A 17 0.57 -7.13 4.40
C GLY A 17 -0.58 -8.04 4.73
N LEU A 18 -1.71 -7.41 4.96
CA LEU A 18 -3.00 -8.06 5.18
C LEU A 18 -3.88 -7.83 3.95
N LEU A 19 -4.64 -8.84 3.57
CA LEU A 19 -5.61 -8.74 2.50
C LEU A 19 -7.01 -8.71 3.09
N ASN A 20 -7.81 -7.72 2.71
CA ASN A 20 -9.20 -7.63 3.11
C ASN A 20 -10.09 -7.81 1.87
N ILE A 21 -10.80 -8.94 1.82
CA ILE A 21 -11.78 -9.23 0.78
C ILE A 21 -13.08 -9.63 1.46
N GLU A 22 -14.16 -8.89 1.20
CA GLU A 22 -15.51 -9.19 1.70
C GLU A 22 -15.53 -9.47 3.21
N ASN A 23 -14.82 -8.62 3.97
CA ASN A 23 -14.69 -8.71 5.44
C ASN A 23 -13.88 -9.92 5.94
N ASN A 24 -13.26 -10.67 5.05
CA ASN A 24 -12.32 -11.72 5.40
C ASN A 24 -10.90 -11.20 5.33
N HIS A 25 -10.09 -11.58 6.31
CA HIS A 25 -8.70 -11.14 6.42
C HIS A 25 -7.75 -12.29 6.17
N TYR A 26 -6.76 -12.05 5.32
CA TYR A 26 -5.72 -13.01 4.98
C TYR A 26 -4.35 -12.35 5.11
N LEU A 27 -3.30 -13.13 5.18
CA LEU A 27 -1.93 -12.64 5.10
C LEU A 27 -1.43 -12.69 3.66
N ILE A 28 -0.55 -11.77 3.29
CA ILE A 28 0.12 -11.77 1.99
C ILE A 28 1.62 -11.86 2.22
N ASP A 29 2.30 -12.80 1.55
CA ASP A 29 3.75 -12.91 1.59
C ASP A 29 4.42 -12.07 0.49
N GLU A 30 5.76 -12.05 0.50
CA GLU A 30 6.55 -11.26 -0.45
C GLU A 30 6.41 -11.70 -1.91
N PHE A 31 5.87 -12.90 -2.15
CA PHE A 31 5.59 -13.43 -3.49
C PHE A 31 4.14 -13.25 -3.89
N ASN A 32 3.37 -12.45 -3.14
CA ASN A 32 1.94 -12.20 -3.36
C ASN A 32 1.05 -13.42 -3.12
N ASN A 33 1.55 -14.42 -2.42
CA ASN A 33 0.74 -15.58 -2.03
C ASN A 33 -0.15 -15.22 -0.86
N ILE A 34 -1.40 -15.72 -0.89
CA ILE A 34 -2.35 -15.58 0.19
C ILE A 34 -2.12 -16.72 1.18
N ILE A 35 -1.99 -16.37 2.45
CA ILE A 35 -1.80 -17.33 3.53
C ILE A 35 -2.97 -17.18 4.49
N GLU A 36 -3.71 -18.27 4.71
CA GLU A 36 -4.75 -18.31 5.71
C GLU A 36 -4.14 -18.60 7.08
N THR A 37 -4.64 -17.93 8.10
CA THR A 37 -4.23 -18.20 9.47
C THR A 37 -5.46 -18.24 10.37
N LYS A 38 -5.45 -19.17 11.31
CA LYS A 38 -6.51 -19.29 12.33
C LYS A 38 -6.22 -18.40 13.54
N THR A 39 -5.00 -17.95 13.69
CA THR A 39 -4.60 -17.05 14.76
C THR A 39 -4.42 -15.65 14.20
N THR A 40 -4.76 -14.64 15.01
CA THR A 40 -4.58 -13.26 14.64
C THR A 40 -3.31 -12.75 15.31
N PRO A 41 -2.14 -12.87 14.68
CA PRO A 41 -0.93 -12.30 15.25
C PRO A 41 -1.05 -10.77 15.28
N ASN A 42 -0.23 -10.15 16.12
CA ASN A 42 -0.18 -8.69 16.20
C ASN A 42 0.51 -8.13 14.96
N LEU A 43 -0.28 -7.68 13.99
CA LEU A 43 0.21 -7.24 12.68
C LEU A 43 -0.11 -5.76 12.41
N PHE A 44 -0.24 -4.95 13.45
CA PHE A 44 -0.60 -3.53 13.32
C PHE A 44 0.39 -2.70 12.50
N HIS A 45 1.61 -3.19 12.32
CA HIS A 45 2.62 -2.50 11.53
C HIS A 45 2.53 -2.79 10.03
N LEU A 46 1.70 -3.75 9.62
CA LEU A 46 1.57 -4.14 8.22
C LEU A 46 0.43 -3.38 7.53
N PRO A 47 0.62 -3.00 6.26
CA PRO A 47 -0.44 -2.35 5.51
C PRO A 47 -1.57 -3.32 5.16
N VAL A 48 -2.76 -2.78 4.98
CA VAL A 48 -3.93 -3.53 4.51
C VAL A 48 -4.11 -3.28 3.02
N PHE A 49 -4.22 -4.36 2.25
CA PHE A 49 -4.52 -4.31 0.82
C PHE A 49 -5.99 -4.61 0.61
N ILE A 50 -6.68 -3.75 -0.13
CA ILE A 50 -8.12 -3.75 -0.30
C ILE A 50 -8.45 -3.81 -1.80
N GLY A 51 -9.42 -4.65 -2.13
CA GLY A 51 -9.92 -4.75 -3.48
C GLY A 51 -9.50 -6.02 -4.20
N LYS A 52 -10.26 -6.34 -5.25
CA LYS A 52 -10.05 -7.54 -6.04
C LYS A 52 -8.68 -7.50 -6.71
N ASN A 53 -7.93 -8.59 -6.60
CA ASN A 53 -6.58 -8.77 -7.14
C ASN A 53 -5.53 -7.83 -6.53
N SER A 54 -5.84 -7.15 -5.42
CA SER A 54 -4.86 -6.31 -4.72
C SER A 54 -3.64 -7.11 -4.24
N ASN A 55 -3.84 -8.38 -3.84
CA ASN A 55 -2.74 -9.24 -3.42
C ASN A 55 -1.74 -9.52 -4.55
N LYS A 56 -2.22 -9.65 -5.78
CA LYS A 56 -1.36 -9.98 -6.93
C LYS A 56 -0.37 -8.86 -7.26
N ASN A 57 -0.66 -7.65 -6.82
CA ASN A 57 0.12 -6.45 -7.12
C ASN A 57 0.72 -5.81 -5.86
N ALA A 58 0.56 -6.45 -4.70
CA ALA A 58 0.99 -5.88 -3.42
C ALA A 58 2.49 -5.64 -3.35
N SER A 59 3.30 -6.64 -3.70
CA SER A 59 4.75 -6.47 -3.66
C SER A 59 5.25 -5.45 -4.67
N VAL A 60 4.57 -5.31 -5.80
CA VAL A 60 4.94 -4.34 -6.84
C VAL A 60 4.81 -2.92 -6.31
N ILE A 61 3.68 -2.55 -5.72
CA ILE A 61 3.49 -1.19 -5.21
C ILE A 61 4.46 -0.89 -4.06
N LEU A 62 4.68 -1.84 -3.15
CA LEU A 62 5.63 -1.64 -2.06
C LEU A 62 7.06 -1.45 -2.57
N ASN A 63 7.47 -2.20 -3.58
CA ASN A 63 8.79 -2.06 -4.20
C ASN A 63 8.93 -0.72 -4.93
N LEU A 64 7.89 -0.25 -5.61
CA LEU A 64 7.91 1.06 -6.27
C LEU A 64 8.06 2.19 -5.27
N ILE A 65 7.37 2.11 -4.13
CA ILE A 65 7.52 3.10 -3.06
C ILE A 65 8.96 3.11 -2.55
N LYS A 66 9.53 1.94 -2.29
CA LYS A 66 10.90 1.82 -1.84
C LYS A 66 11.88 2.40 -2.87
N GLU A 67 11.70 2.09 -4.14
CA GLU A 67 12.55 2.55 -5.21
C GLU A 67 12.49 4.07 -5.40
N SER A 68 11.34 4.67 -5.13
CA SER A 68 11.15 6.13 -5.23
C SER A 68 11.80 6.91 -4.09
N ASP A 69 12.22 6.24 -3.02
CA ASP A 69 12.76 6.82 -1.79
C ASP A 69 11.75 7.67 -1.01
N ILE A 70 10.48 7.71 -1.39
CA ILE A 70 9.49 8.47 -0.65
C ILE A 70 9.18 7.80 0.69
N ASN A 71 9.12 8.60 1.73
CA ASN A 71 8.74 8.12 3.07
C ASN A 71 7.25 8.35 3.28
N LEU A 72 6.47 7.29 3.17
CA LEU A 72 5.02 7.33 3.35
C LEU A 72 4.63 6.53 4.59
N ASN A 73 3.90 7.19 5.48
CA ASN A 73 3.32 6.51 6.65
C ASN A 73 1.97 5.91 6.24
N TYR A 74 2.01 4.87 5.41
CA TYR A 74 0.80 4.28 4.83
C TYR A 74 0.08 3.36 5.80
N LEU A 75 -1.25 3.39 5.72
CA LEU A 75 -2.16 2.51 6.47
C LEU A 75 -2.68 1.39 5.58
N SER A 76 -3.15 1.76 4.39
CA SER A 76 -3.78 0.80 3.47
C SER A 76 -3.59 1.21 2.02
N PHE A 77 -3.80 0.25 1.15
CA PHE A 77 -3.72 0.39 -0.30
C PHE A 77 -5.01 -0.15 -0.90
N SER A 78 -5.72 0.68 -1.64
CA SER A 78 -6.94 0.28 -2.35
C SER A 78 -6.64 0.12 -3.83
N PHE A 79 -6.88 -1.08 -4.38
CA PHE A 79 -6.68 -1.36 -5.79
C PHE A 79 -7.99 -1.08 -6.52
N VAL A 80 -8.07 0.07 -7.19
CA VAL A 80 -9.29 0.61 -7.77
C VAL A 80 -9.47 0.08 -9.19
N ASP A 81 -10.64 -0.52 -9.46
CA ASP A 81 -11.01 -1.08 -10.77
C ASP A 81 -9.96 -2.06 -11.31
N GLN A 82 -9.22 -2.71 -10.43
CA GLN A 82 -8.14 -3.63 -10.79
C GLN A 82 -7.08 -3.00 -11.71
N ARG A 83 -6.88 -1.68 -11.60
CA ARG A 83 -6.00 -0.94 -12.51
C ARG A 83 -5.01 -0.03 -11.82
N ARG A 84 -5.40 0.67 -10.76
CA ARG A 84 -4.57 1.68 -10.13
C ARG A 84 -4.72 1.66 -8.61
N TRP A 85 -3.78 2.28 -7.94
CA TRP A 85 -3.75 2.31 -6.48
C TRP A 85 -4.17 3.67 -5.92
N ASN A 86 -4.97 3.62 -4.84
CA ASN A 86 -5.04 4.71 -3.87
C ASN A 86 -4.21 4.30 -2.66
N ILE A 87 -3.39 5.21 -2.16
CA ILE A 87 -2.64 5.00 -0.92
C ILE A 87 -3.32 5.81 0.17
N ASN A 88 -3.72 5.15 1.25
CA ASN A 88 -4.34 5.80 2.40
C ASN A 88 -3.31 5.90 3.51
N LEU A 89 -2.99 7.13 3.92
CA LEU A 89 -2.01 7.37 4.98
C LEU A 89 -2.67 7.31 6.37
N LYS A 90 -1.86 7.07 7.39
CA LYS A 90 -2.35 6.98 8.77
C LYS A 90 -2.99 8.27 9.27
N ASN A 91 -2.59 9.42 8.73
CA ASN A 91 -3.20 10.72 9.07
C ASN A 91 -4.46 11.05 8.27
N GLY A 92 -4.93 10.14 7.44
CA GLY A 92 -6.16 10.32 6.65
C GLY A 92 -5.97 10.88 5.26
N VAL A 93 -4.76 11.25 4.88
CA VAL A 93 -4.48 11.74 3.52
C VAL A 93 -4.61 10.58 2.54
N LYS A 94 -5.28 10.82 1.42
CA LYS A 94 -5.43 9.86 0.34
C LYS A 94 -4.64 10.31 -0.87
N ILE A 95 -3.82 9.42 -1.41
CA ILE A 95 -3.04 9.67 -2.62
C ILE A 95 -3.62 8.82 -3.74
N LEU A 96 -4.05 9.45 -4.83
CA LEU A 96 -4.59 8.78 -6.00
C LEU A 96 -3.48 8.67 -7.04
N LEU A 97 -3.05 7.44 -7.33
CA LEU A 97 -1.98 7.19 -8.29
C LEU A 97 -2.53 6.88 -9.68
N PRO A 98 -1.77 7.15 -10.74
CA PRO A 98 -2.16 6.76 -12.11
C PRO A 98 -2.03 5.25 -12.31
N GLU A 99 -2.61 4.75 -13.39
CA GLU A 99 -2.47 3.34 -13.77
C GLU A 99 -1.05 3.01 -14.22
N THR A 100 -0.42 3.92 -14.95
CA THR A 100 0.93 3.75 -15.49
C THR A 100 1.86 4.84 -14.96
N LYS A 101 3.18 4.64 -15.13
CA LYS A 101 4.23 5.58 -14.69
C LYS A 101 4.17 5.86 -13.18
N VAL A 102 3.89 4.82 -12.41
CA VAL A 102 3.73 4.94 -10.96
C VAL A 102 5.03 5.36 -10.30
N LEU A 103 6.17 4.80 -10.72
CA LEU A 103 7.46 5.16 -10.14
C LEU A 103 7.79 6.64 -10.37
N ASP A 104 7.61 7.14 -11.58
CA ASP A 104 7.85 8.55 -11.89
C ASP A 104 6.93 9.45 -11.08
N THR A 105 5.68 9.04 -10.88
CA THR A 105 4.70 9.77 -10.08
C THR A 105 5.12 9.81 -8.62
N LEU A 106 5.56 8.70 -8.06
CA LEU A 106 6.05 8.66 -6.68
C LEU A 106 7.31 9.51 -6.49
N LYS A 107 8.20 9.53 -7.47
CA LYS A 107 9.37 10.41 -7.44
C LYS A 107 8.98 11.88 -7.49
N LEU A 108 7.98 12.23 -8.30
CA LEU A 108 7.45 13.59 -8.33
C LEU A 108 6.83 13.96 -6.98
N LEU A 109 6.03 13.06 -6.40
CA LEU A 109 5.43 13.28 -5.09
C LEU A 109 6.51 13.50 -4.03
N ASN A 110 7.58 12.71 -4.05
CA ASN A 110 8.70 12.87 -3.13
C ASN A 110 9.33 14.26 -3.26
N LYS A 111 9.56 14.71 -4.47
CA LYS A 111 10.12 16.03 -4.74
C LYS A 111 9.19 17.16 -4.24
N VAL A 112 7.89 17.05 -4.49
CA VAL A 112 6.91 18.05 -4.09
C VAL A 112 6.78 18.09 -2.57
N THR A 113 6.72 16.92 -1.92
CA THR A 113 6.58 16.86 -0.46
C THR A 113 7.81 17.38 0.27
N SER A 114 8.99 17.20 -0.31
CA SER A 114 10.24 17.75 0.25
C SER A 114 10.23 19.27 0.25
N LYS A 115 9.51 19.87 -0.69
CA LYS A 115 9.47 21.32 -0.86
C LYS A 115 8.30 21.98 -0.15
N TYR A 116 7.12 21.35 -0.17
CA TYR A 116 5.87 21.98 0.28
C TYR A 116 5.16 21.27 1.42
N ASN A 117 5.65 20.11 1.85
CA ASN A 117 5.09 19.34 2.98
C ASN A 117 3.57 19.09 2.85
N ILE A 118 3.13 18.65 1.68
CA ILE A 118 1.70 18.47 1.38
C ILE A 118 1.07 17.24 2.04
N LEU A 119 1.87 16.36 2.66
CA LEU A 119 1.38 15.13 3.29
C LEU A 119 1.08 15.30 4.79
N ASN A 120 1.14 16.52 5.32
CA ASN A 120 1.02 16.76 6.76
C ASN A 120 -0.42 16.73 7.30
N GLY A 121 -1.42 16.59 6.44
CA GLY A 121 -2.84 16.54 6.83
C GLY A 121 -3.63 17.81 6.51
N ASN A 122 -3.01 18.86 5.99
CA ASN A 122 -3.71 20.07 5.55
C ASN A 122 -4.55 19.82 4.29
N PHE A 123 -4.20 18.79 3.52
CA PHE A 123 -4.96 18.35 2.37
C PHE A 123 -5.51 16.96 2.65
N THR A 124 -6.75 16.71 2.25
CA THR A 124 -7.38 15.38 2.43
C THR A 124 -7.04 14.44 1.30
N GLU A 125 -6.70 14.98 0.13
CA GLU A 125 -6.46 14.18 -1.06
C GLU A 125 -5.42 14.83 -1.94
N ILE A 126 -4.54 14.01 -2.48
CA ILE A 126 -3.55 14.42 -3.47
C ILE A 126 -3.81 13.57 -4.71
N ASP A 127 -4.35 14.19 -5.74
CA ASP A 127 -4.74 13.49 -6.97
C ASP A 127 -3.63 13.60 -8.01
N MET A 128 -2.99 12.47 -8.28
CA MET A 128 -1.88 12.36 -9.23
C MET A 128 -2.24 11.45 -10.41
N ARG A 129 -3.53 11.27 -10.68
CA ARG A 129 -3.96 10.38 -11.76
C ARG A 129 -3.57 10.86 -13.15
N ILE A 130 -3.37 12.15 -13.33
CA ILE A 130 -2.89 12.72 -14.59
C ILE A 130 -1.38 12.88 -14.49
N TYR A 131 -0.64 12.19 -15.34
CA TYR A 131 0.81 12.18 -15.31
C TYR A 131 1.41 13.60 -15.36
N GLY A 132 2.36 13.85 -14.49
CA GLY A 132 3.06 15.13 -14.41
C GLY A 132 2.29 16.23 -13.71
N LYS A 133 1.07 15.97 -13.24
CA LYS A 133 0.22 16.95 -12.55
C LYS A 133 -0.18 16.43 -11.18
N TYR A 134 -0.49 17.35 -10.27
CA TYR A 134 -1.06 17.00 -8.98
C TYR A 134 -2.09 18.05 -8.58
N PHE A 135 -3.19 17.57 -8.02
CA PHE A 135 -4.29 18.41 -7.56
C PHE A 135 -4.47 18.17 -6.06
N LEU A 136 -4.53 19.23 -5.30
CA LEU A 136 -4.63 19.19 -3.86
C LEU A 136 -6.05 19.55 -3.43
N LYS A 137 -6.66 18.68 -2.63
CA LYS A 137 -7.97 18.94 -2.06
C LYS A 137 -7.79 19.41 -0.62
N PRO A 138 -8.07 20.67 -0.29
CA PRO A 138 -7.85 21.17 1.06
C PRO A 138 -8.83 20.53 2.05
N LYS A 139 -8.37 20.43 3.29
CA LYS A 139 -9.23 19.99 4.37
C LYS A 139 -10.18 21.11 4.73
N ILE A 140 -11.49 20.79 4.74
CA ILE A 140 -12.54 21.74 5.10
C ILE A 140 -12.94 21.47 6.55
N ASN A 141 -12.85 22.52 7.38
CA ASN A 141 -13.25 22.46 8.79
C ASN A 141 -14.66 22.97 8.98
#